data_6f857acca78decf35d9594bc8a66a77a
#
_entry.id   6f857acca78decf35d9594bc8a66a77a
#
_cell.length_a   1.000
_cell.length_b   1.000
_cell.length_c   1.000
_cell.angle_alpha   90.00
_cell.angle_beta   90.00
_cell.angle_gamma   90.00
#
_symmetry.space_group_name_H-M   'P 1'
#
loop_
_entity.id
_entity.type
_entity.pdbx_description
1 polymer ?
#
loop_
_entity_poly.entity_id
_entity_poly.type
_entity_poly.pdbx_seq_one_letter_code
_entity_poly.pdbx_strand_id
1 'polypeptide(L)'
;MNASLSTCVLIFCIGFYPQPILAEDREKPTEQTTESSEDPLAGHSYHGEAFNEGPRQAAILMPEMGSISFPTSTENENAQRFIEQGILQLHGFWYLESERSFRQASKLDPNLAIAYWGMAMANQNNATRARGFLDEALSRLDEGADEREQLYIKALDQLIPKKPNENEKDKDKDEKEEKKQRAERYLSAMEKILDQYPEDIEAKALIVVQMWMANGYGVKITSRYAVDALLNEIFAKNPAHPAHH
;
A
#
# COMPACT_ATOMS: atom_id res chain seq x y z
N MET A 1 2.47 34.14 78.54
CA MET A 1 1.08 34.52 78.21
C MET A 1 0.86 34.14 76.75
N ASN A 2 0.51 32.92 76.49
CA ASN A 2 0.13 32.46 75.14
C ASN A 2 -0.96 31.38 75.31
N ALA A 3 -2.14 31.69 74.89
CA ALA A 3 -3.29 30.81 74.86
C ALA A 3 -3.22 29.92 73.60
N SER A 4 -3.27 28.62 73.80
CA SER A 4 -3.39 27.63 72.77
C SER A 4 -4.88 27.29 72.58
N LEU A 5 -5.44 27.54 71.40
CA LEU A 5 -6.74 27.07 70.99
C LEU A 5 -6.58 25.67 70.40
N SER A 6 -7.24 24.70 71.03
CA SER A 6 -7.34 23.30 70.53
C SER A 6 -8.60 23.24 69.65
N THR A 7 -8.45 22.93 68.38
CA THR A 7 -9.57 22.73 67.43
C THR A 7 -9.83 21.24 67.32
N CYS A 8 -11.00 20.78 67.80
CA CYS A 8 -11.54 19.44 67.62
C CYS A 8 -11.99 19.25 66.16
N VAL A 9 -11.42 18.30 65.50
CA VAL A 9 -11.90 17.84 64.16
C VAL A 9 -12.82 16.66 64.38
N LEU A 10 -14.11 16.87 64.08
CA LEU A 10 -15.13 15.81 64.01
C LEU A 10 -14.99 15.07 62.66
N ILE A 11 -14.60 13.79 62.75
CA ILE A 11 -14.57 12.87 61.58
C ILE A 11 -15.98 12.33 61.42
N PHE A 12 -16.65 12.74 60.30
CA PHE A 12 -17.91 12.13 59.86
C PHE A 12 -17.56 10.89 59.02
N CYS A 13 -17.80 9.72 59.58
CA CYS A 13 -17.79 8.44 58.82
C CYS A 13 -19.09 8.34 57.98
N ILE A 14 -18.95 8.64 56.69
CA ILE A 14 -20.05 8.35 55.73
C ILE A 14 -19.85 6.91 55.28
N GLY A 15 -20.76 6.05 55.71
CA GLY A 15 -20.84 4.65 55.29
C GLY A 15 -21.25 4.56 53.82
N PHE A 16 -20.31 4.04 53.01
CA PHE A 16 -20.59 3.68 51.61
C PHE A 16 -21.34 2.32 51.62
N TYR A 17 -22.64 2.35 51.32
CA TYR A 17 -23.39 1.14 50.94
C TYR A 17 -23.18 0.89 49.46
N PRO A 18 -22.70 -0.30 49.03
CA PRO A 18 -22.64 -0.62 47.60
C PRO A 18 -24.07 -0.84 47.09
N GLN A 19 -24.48 -0.03 46.13
CA GLN A 19 -25.70 -0.28 45.35
C GLN A 19 -25.45 -1.43 44.37
N PRO A 20 -26.43 -2.33 44.15
CA PRO A 20 -26.29 -3.35 43.12
C PRO A 20 -26.37 -2.69 41.75
N ILE A 21 -25.30 -2.88 40.96
CA ILE A 21 -25.25 -2.52 39.56
C ILE A 21 -26.18 -3.46 38.82
N LEU A 22 -27.34 -2.95 38.37
CA LEU A 22 -28.18 -3.63 37.39
C LEU A 22 -27.33 -3.87 36.14
N ALA A 23 -27.20 -5.12 35.74
CA ALA A 23 -26.57 -5.51 34.49
C ALA A 23 -27.40 -4.92 33.34
N GLU A 24 -26.89 -3.86 32.72
CA GLU A 24 -27.40 -3.39 31.44
C GLU A 24 -27.13 -4.50 30.41
N ASP A 25 -28.17 -4.99 29.79
CA ASP A 25 -28.07 -5.89 28.64
C ASP A 25 -27.21 -5.24 27.57
N ARG A 26 -25.94 -5.69 27.47
CA ARG A 26 -25.11 -5.40 26.31
C ARG A 26 -25.75 -6.12 25.13
N GLU A 27 -26.41 -5.36 24.30
CA GLU A 27 -26.76 -5.80 22.96
C GLU A 27 -25.51 -6.40 22.32
N LYS A 28 -25.61 -7.67 21.92
CA LYS A 28 -24.57 -8.33 21.13
C LYS A 28 -24.35 -7.50 19.87
N PRO A 29 -23.08 -7.26 19.47
CA PRO A 29 -22.81 -6.63 18.20
C PRO A 29 -23.51 -7.43 17.11
N THR A 30 -24.34 -6.77 16.35
CA THR A 30 -24.99 -7.31 15.16
C THR A 30 -23.89 -7.90 14.28
N GLU A 31 -23.99 -9.19 13.95
CA GLU A 31 -23.14 -9.85 12.97
C GLU A 31 -23.18 -9.02 11.67
N GLN A 32 -22.10 -8.29 11.44
CA GLN A 32 -21.90 -7.67 10.14
C GLN A 32 -21.66 -8.81 9.14
N THR A 33 -22.54 -8.89 8.18
CA THR A 33 -22.50 -9.80 7.04
C THR A 33 -21.07 -9.94 6.53
N THR A 34 -20.54 -11.16 6.64
CA THR A 34 -19.32 -11.58 5.95
C THR A 34 -19.54 -11.37 4.45
N GLU A 35 -18.87 -10.35 3.87
CA GLU A 35 -18.78 -10.24 2.43
C GLU A 35 -18.23 -11.55 1.87
N SER A 36 -18.86 -12.04 0.80
CA SER A 36 -18.57 -13.34 0.21
C SER A 36 -17.07 -13.46 -0.14
N SER A 37 -16.49 -14.63 0.13
CA SER A 37 -15.11 -14.99 -0.16
C SER A 37 -14.74 -15.02 -1.66
N GLU A 38 -15.64 -14.64 -2.54
CA GLU A 38 -15.51 -14.66 -4.00
C GLU A 38 -15.10 -13.32 -4.62
N ASP A 39 -15.10 -12.22 -3.86
CA ASP A 39 -14.60 -10.94 -4.34
C ASP A 39 -13.06 -10.91 -4.26
N PRO A 40 -12.33 -10.90 -5.40
CA PRO A 40 -10.86 -10.83 -5.40
C PRO A 40 -10.34 -9.52 -4.78
N LEU A 41 -11.21 -8.51 -4.66
CA LEU A 41 -10.92 -7.26 -3.97
C LEU A 41 -11.20 -7.36 -2.47
N ALA A 42 -11.88 -8.42 -2.01
CA ALA A 42 -12.12 -8.65 -0.59
C ALA A 42 -10.84 -9.01 0.14
N GLY A 43 -10.72 -8.57 1.38
CA GLY A 43 -9.60 -8.90 2.27
C GLY A 43 -8.50 -7.85 2.33
N HIS A 44 -7.50 -8.14 3.14
CA HIS A 44 -6.30 -7.32 3.33
C HIS A 44 -5.13 -7.94 2.60
N SER A 45 -4.23 -7.08 2.25
CA SER A 45 -3.01 -7.15 1.49
C SER A 45 -2.09 -8.36 1.68
N TYR A 46 -0.88 -8.05 1.42
CA TYR A 46 0.42 -8.72 1.47
C TYR A 46 0.52 -10.03 2.27
N HIS A 47 -0.09 -10.11 3.46
CA HIS A 47 -0.06 -11.31 4.31
C HIS A 47 -1.21 -12.29 4.06
N GLY A 48 -1.97 -12.08 3.00
CA GLY A 48 -3.04 -12.96 2.57
C GLY A 48 -4.25 -12.99 3.51
N GLU A 49 -4.90 -14.13 3.60
CA GLU A 49 -6.16 -14.31 4.31
C GLU A 49 -6.09 -14.06 5.81
N ALA A 50 -4.92 -14.20 6.42
CA ALA A 50 -4.74 -13.98 7.86
C ALA A 50 -5.12 -12.56 8.34
N PHE A 51 -5.16 -11.58 7.42
CA PHE A 51 -5.54 -10.20 7.71
C PHE A 51 -6.90 -9.80 7.12
N ASN A 52 -7.69 -10.76 6.69
CA ASN A 52 -9.05 -10.53 6.22
C ASN A 52 -10.07 -10.42 7.34
N GLU A 53 -9.69 -10.72 8.56
CA GLU A 53 -10.57 -10.73 9.71
C GLU A 53 -10.81 -9.31 10.25
N GLY A 54 -12.05 -9.02 10.54
CA GLY A 54 -12.49 -7.76 11.16
C GLY A 54 -12.96 -6.69 10.17
N PRO A 55 -13.56 -5.62 10.68
CA PRO A 55 -14.11 -4.54 9.87
C PRO A 55 -12.98 -3.79 9.16
N ARG A 56 -13.15 -3.53 7.87
CA ARG A 56 -12.23 -2.70 7.10
C ARG A 56 -12.37 -1.25 7.52
N GLN A 57 -11.26 -0.66 7.90
CA GLN A 57 -11.21 0.75 8.22
C GLN A 57 -10.89 1.55 6.95
N ALA A 58 -11.55 2.69 6.79
CA ALA A 58 -11.17 3.68 5.78
C ALA A 58 -9.74 4.15 6.04
N ALA A 59 -8.99 4.47 4.97
CA ALA A 59 -7.72 5.13 5.12
C ALA A 59 -7.94 6.56 5.64
N ILE A 60 -6.98 7.03 6.42
CA ILE A 60 -6.85 8.44 6.82
C ILE A 60 -5.61 9.03 6.17
N LEU A 61 -5.62 10.30 5.85
CA LEU A 61 -4.42 10.99 5.42
C LEU A 61 -3.51 11.20 6.62
N MET A 62 -2.33 10.60 6.57
CA MET A 62 -1.33 10.65 7.63
C MET A 62 -0.47 11.90 7.47
N PRO A 63 -0.39 12.77 8.49
CA PRO A 63 0.51 13.91 8.45
C PRO A 63 1.98 13.46 8.56
N GLU A 64 2.88 14.28 8.08
CA GLU A 64 4.34 14.17 8.30
C GLU A 64 5.00 12.92 7.69
N MET A 65 4.34 12.25 6.74
CA MET A 65 4.94 11.12 5.99
C MET A 65 5.97 11.53 4.93
N GLY A 66 6.22 12.83 4.76
CA GLY A 66 6.92 13.38 3.61
C GLY A 66 5.96 13.70 2.46
N SER A 67 6.53 14.00 1.30
CA SER A 67 5.75 14.29 0.10
C SER A 67 6.43 13.74 -1.13
N ILE A 68 5.63 13.30 -2.07
CA ILE A 68 6.03 12.97 -3.45
C ILE A 68 5.07 13.68 -4.40
N SER A 69 5.39 13.65 -5.67
CA SER A 69 4.50 14.12 -6.74
C SER A 69 4.26 12.97 -7.71
N PHE A 70 3.05 12.48 -7.72
CA PHE A 70 2.61 11.46 -8.67
C PHE A 70 1.26 11.87 -9.28
N PRO A 71 1.26 12.80 -10.24
CA PRO A 71 0.02 13.29 -10.85
C PRO A 71 -0.72 12.13 -11.54
N THR A 72 -2.03 12.15 -11.43
CA THR A 72 -2.93 11.15 -12.04
C THR A 72 -4.05 11.81 -12.80
N SER A 73 -4.80 11.02 -13.56
CA SER A 73 -5.95 11.48 -14.33
C SER A 73 -7.17 11.88 -13.52
N THR A 74 -7.15 11.64 -12.18
CA THR A 74 -8.31 11.97 -11.33
C THR A 74 -8.49 13.47 -11.12
N GLU A 75 -9.74 13.93 -11.20
CA GLU A 75 -10.12 15.28 -10.79
C GLU A 75 -10.43 15.39 -9.29
N ASN A 76 -10.44 14.26 -8.57
CA ASN A 76 -10.72 14.22 -7.13
C ASN A 76 -9.44 14.44 -6.33
N GLU A 77 -9.28 15.63 -5.76
CA GLU A 77 -8.10 15.99 -4.97
C GLU A 77 -7.80 15.03 -3.82
N ASN A 78 -8.82 14.48 -3.16
CA ASN A 78 -8.61 13.53 -2.09
C ASN A 78 -8.16 12.16 -2.62
N ALA A 79 -8.68 11.71 -3.78
CA ALA A 79 -8.19 10.51 -4.44
C ALA A 79 -6.71 10.67 -4.79
N GLN A 80 -6.32 11.79 -5.39
CA GLN A 80 -4.93 12.14 -5.70
C GLN A 80 -4.03 12.05 -4.45
N ARG A 81 -4.45 12.63 -3.33
CA ARG A 81 -3.68 12.59 -2.08
C ARG A 81 -3.53 11.17 -1.52
N PHE A 82 -4.56 10.32 -1.67
CA PHE A 82 -4.45 8.93 -1.26
C PHE A 82 -3.56 8.10 -2.19
N ILE A 83 -3.49 8.43 -3.49
CA ILE A 83 -2.51 7.82 -4.40
C ILE A 83 -1.09 8.15 -3.94
N GLU A 84 -0.78 9.43 -3.71
CA GLU A 84 0.55 9.85 -3.27
C GLU A 84 0.93 9.22 -1.92
N GLN A 85 -0.01 9.18 -0.95
CA GLN A 85 0.21 8.48 0.30
C GLN A 85 0.46 6.98 0.10
N GLY A 86 -0.31 6.33 -0.77
CA GLY A 86 -0.12 4.91 -1.07
C GLY A 86 1.25 4.62 -1.64
N ILE A 87 1.78 5.47 -2.51
CA ILE A 87 3.13 5.34 -3.07
C ILE A 87 4.21 5.60 -2.02
N LEU A 88 4.06 6.62 -1.17
CA LEU A 88 4.95 6.83 -0.03
C LEU A 88 5.05 5.59 0.86
N GLN A 89 3.90 4.96 1.13
CA GLN A 89 3.82 3.75 1.92
C GLN A 89 4.42 2.53 1.21
N LEU A 90 4.30 2.43 -0.13
CA LEU A 90 5.01 1.42 -0.92
C LEU A 90 6.52 1.52 -0.75
N HIS A 91 7.08 2.72 -0.88
CA HIS A 91 8.52 2.96 -0.69
C HIS A 91 8.96 2.67 0.75
N GLY A 92 8.08 2.89 1.73
CA GLY A 92 8.30 2.52 3.13
C GLY A 92 8.07 1.05 3.46
N PHE A 93 7.72 0.22 2.47
CA PHE A 93 7.33 -1.19 2.65
C PHE A 93 6.12 -1.41 3.57
N TRP A 94 5.28 -0.40 3.72
CA TRP A 94 4.03 -0.44 4.50
C TRP A 94 2.87 -0.92 3.62
N TYR A 95 2.98 -2.12 3.10
CA TYR A 95 2.09 -2.67 2.08
C TYR A 95 0.61 -2.70 2.49
N LEU A 96 0.31 -3.01 3.76
CA LEU A 96 -1.06 -3.03 4.28
C LEU A 96 -1.70 -1.63 4.22
N GLU A 97 -1.00 -0.62 4.71
CA GLU A 97 -1.48 0.76 4.70
C GLU A 97 -1.50 1.33 3.27
N SER A 98 -0.54 0.94 2.44
CA SER A 98 -0.49 1.28 1.04
C SER A 98 -1.72 0.79 0.29
N GLU A 99 -2.07 -0.50 0.41
CA GLU A 99 -3.30 -1.03 -0.17
C GLU A 99 -4.53 -0.28 0.35
N ARG A 100 -4.59 0.03 1.65
CA ARG A 100 -5.70 0.78 2.25
C ARG A 100 -5.84 2.18 1.65
N SER A 101 -4.73 2.88 1.40
CA SER A 101 -4.72 4.18 0.76
C SER A 101 -5.21 4.11 -0.68
N PHE A 102 -4.73 3.14 -1.47
CA PHE A 102 -5.20 2.94 -2.85
C PHE A 102 -6.68 2.52 -2.92
N ARG A 103 -7.15 1.69 -1.99
CA ARG A 103 -8.58 1.38 -1.87
C ARG A 103 -9.43 2.62 -1.57
N GLN A 104 -8.93 3.51 -0.72
CA GLN A 104 -9.64 4.76 -0.45
C GLN A 104 -9.67 5.64 -1.70
N ALA A 105 -8.58 5.71 -2.48
CA ALA A 105 -8.56 6.41 -3.75
C ALA A 105 -9.57 5.82 -4.75
N SER A 106 -9.59 4.50 -4.93
CA SER A 106 -10.56 3.83 -5.82
C SER A 106 -12.01 3.97 -5.36
N LYS A 107 -12.26 4.13 -4.06
CA LYS A 107 -13.59 4.42 -3.54
C LYS A 107 -14.06 5.85 -3.84
N LEU A 108 -13.13 6.80 -3.87
CA LEU A 108 -13.38 8.21 -4.19
C LEU A 108 -13.51 8.44 -5.70
N ASP A 109 -12.79 7.64 -6.48
CA ASP A 109 -12.83 7.63 -7.93
C ASP A 109 -12.73 6.17 -8.44
N PRO A 110 -13.89 5.51 -8.67
CA PRO A 110 -13.93 4.09 -9.06
C PRO A 110 -13.31 3.78 -10.42
N ASN A 111 -13.19 4.77 -11.30
CA ASN A 111 -12.61 4.61 -12.64
C ASN A 111 -11.10 4.88 -12.67
N LEU A 112 -10.51 5.31 -11.57
CA LEU A 112 -9.09 5.60 -11.48
C LEU A 112 -8.25 4.31 -11.56
N ALA A 113 -7.82 3.94 -12.75
CA ALA A 113 -7.10 2.71 -13.04
C ALA A 113 -5.82 2.55 -12.21
N ILE A 114 -5.09 3.66 -11.99
CA ILE A 114 -3.82 3.65 -11.24
C ILE A 114 -4.02 3.32 -9.74
N ALA A 115 -5.21 3.50 -9.18
CA ALA A 115 -5.51 3.07 -7.82
C ALA A 115 -5.47 1.54 -7.70
N TYR A 116 -6.00 0.83 -8.69
CA TYR A 116 -5.96 -0.63 -8.75
C TYR A 116 -4.55 -1.16 -9.04
N TRP A 117 -3.77 -0.45 -9.86
CA TRP A 117 -2.33 -0.71 -10.03
C TRP A 117 -1.60 -0.62 -8.67
N GLY A 118 -1.88 0.41 -7.89
CA GLY A 118 -1.29 0.58 -6.56
C GLY A 118 -1.63 -0.57 -5.60
N MET A 119 -2.88 -1.04 -5.61
CA MET A 119 -3.29 -2.23 -4.85
C MET A 119 -2.54 -3.49 -5.32
N ALA A 120 -2.34 -3.67 -6.63
CA ALA A 120 -1.54 -4.77 -7.18
C ALA A 120 -0.07 -4.68 -6.73
N MET A 121 0.51 -3.49 -6.76
CA MET A 121 1.88 -3.23 -6.27
C MET A 121 2.04 -3.60 -4.80
N ALA A 122 1.07 -3.26 -3.97
CA ALA A 122 1.07 -3.60 -2.55
C ALA A 122 0.93 -5.10 -2.27
N ASN A 123 0.56 -5.90 -3.28
CA ASN A 123 0.31 -7.34 -3.16
C ASN A 123 1.26 -8.22 -3.97
N GLN A 124 2.41 -7.75 -4.41
CA GLN A 124 3.32 -8.53 -5.28
C GLN A 124 3.71 -9.91 -4.72
N ASN A 125 3.71 -10.07 -3.41
CA ASN A 125 3.99 -11.37 -2.76
C ASN A 125 2.77 -12.30 -2.66
N ASN A 126 1.59 -11.83 -3.06
CA ASN A 126 0.39 -12.65 -3.24
C ASN A 126 -0.05 -12.53 -4.71
N ALA A 127 0.49 -13.39 -5.55
CA ALA A 127 0.34 -13.30 -7.00
C ALA A 127 -1.13 -13.37 -7.46
N THR A 128 -1.97 -14.18 -6.80
CA THR A 128 -3.41 -14.30 -7.11
C THR A 128 -4.12 -12.98 -6.84
N ARG A 129 -3.86 -12.38 -5.70
CA ARG A 129 -4.47 -11.13 -5.28
C ARG A 129 -3.96 -9.95 -6.14
N ALA A 130 -2.64 -9.89 -6.37
CA ALA A 130 -2.04 -8.89 -7.25
C ALA A 130 -2.60 -8.98 -8.68
N ARG A 131 -2.80 -10.19 -9.20
CA ARG A 131 -3.39 -10.40 -10.53
C ARG A 131 -4.83 -9.88 -10.57
N GLY A 132 -5.65 -10.17 -9.57
CA GLY A 132 -7.03 -9.67 -9.51
C GLY A 132 -7.10 -8.14 -9.56
N PHE A 133 -6.30 -7.45 -8.75
CA PHE A 133 -6.23 -5.98 -8.80
C PHE A 133 -5.71 -5.44 -10.13
N LEU A 134 -4.72 -6.09 -10.69
CA LEU A 134 -4.16 -5.66 -11.98
C LEU A 134 -5.15 -5.86 -13.14
N ASP A 135 -5.95 -6.91 -13.12
CA ASP A 135 -7.02 -7.12 -14.09
C ASP A 135 -8.08 -6.01 -14.01
N GLU A 136 -8.41 -5.55 -12.79
CA GLU A 136 -9.26 -4.39 -12.56
C GLU A 136 -8.62 -3.09 -13.12
N ALA A 137 -7.31 -2.90 -12.94
CA ALA A 137 -6.60 -1.76 -13.52
C ALA A 137 -6.63 -1.79 -15.06
N LEU A 138 -6.35 -2.96 -15.65
CA LEU A 138 -6.35 -3.16 -17.10
C LEU A 138 -7.72 -2.94 -17.72
N SER A 139 -8.80 -3.34 -17.04
CA SER A 139 -10.17 -3.14 -17.53
C SER A 139 -10.61 -1.68 -17.59
N ARG A 140 -9.93 -0.79 -16.84
CA ARG A 140 -10.22 0.65 -16.75
C ARG A 140 -9.30 1.53 -17.59
N LEU A 141 -8.40 0.98 -18.38
CA LEU A 141 -7.45 1.77 -19.18
C LEU A 141 -8.15 2.78 -20.10
N ASP A 142 -9.28 2.37 -20.69
CA ASP A 142 -10.04 3.20 -21.63
C ASP A 142 -11.03 4.14 -20.93
N GLU A 143 -11.12 4.12 -19.61
CA GLU A 143 -12.06 4.92 -18.81
C GLU A 143 -11.49 6.26 -18.35
N GLY A 144 -10.34 6.69 -18.90
CA GLY A 144 -9.75 7.99 -18.62
C GLY A 144 -8.30 7.95 -18.14
N ALA A 145 -7.68 6.79 -18.04
CA ALA A 145 -6.25 6.68 -17.71
C ALA A 145 -5.40 7.41 -18.75
N ASP A 146 -4.53 8.31 -18.31
CA ASP A 146 -3.59 9.00 -19.19
C ASP A 146 -2.50 8.06 -19.74
N GLU A 147 -1.73 8.52 -20.72
CA GLU A 147 -0.70 7.69 -21.37
C GLU A 147 0.37 7.20 -20.35
N ARG A 148 0.72 8.04 -19.38
CA ARG A 148 1.71 7.71 -18.35
C ARG A 148 1.18 6.63 -17.41
N GLU A 149 -0.05 6.77 -16.91
CA GLU A 149 -0.71 5.76 -16.08
C GLU A 149 -0.82 4.42 -16.80
N GLN A 150 -1.21 4.44 -18.08
CA GLN A 150 -1.26 3.24 -18.91
C GLN A 150 0.09 2.52 -19.02
N LEU A 151 1.19 3.27 -19.12
CA LEU A 151 2.53 2.68 -19.16
C LEU A 151 2.89 1.99 -17.84
N TYR A 152 2.58 2.58 -16.69
CA TYR A 152 2.79 1.96 -15.37
C TYR A 152 1.99 0.66 -15.22
N ILE A 153 0.72 0.67 -15.62
CA ILE A 153 -0.16 -0.49 -15.52
C ILE A 153 0.33 -1.61 -16.45
N LYS A 154 0.66 -1.28 -17.71
CA LYS A 154 1.19 -2.23 -18.70
C LYS A 154 2.57 -2.77 -18.31
N ALA A 155 3.40 -1.96 -17.65
CA ALA A 155 4.66 -2.43 -17.10
C ALA A 155 4.43 -3.48 -16.01
N LEU A 156 3.54 -3.23 -15.07
CA LEU A 156 3.23 -4.18 -14.00
C LEU A 156 2.65 -5.50 -14.55
N ASP A 157 1.92 -5.47 -15.67
CA ASP A 157 1.44 -6.67 -16.35
C ASP A 157 2.56 -7.59 -16.87
N GLN A 158 3.78 -7.06 -17.04
CA GLN A 158 4.95 -7.88 -17.35
C GLN A 158 5.52 -8.60 -16.11
N LEU A 159 5.29 -8.06 -14.91
CA LEU A 159 5.84 -8.58 -13.66
C LEU A 159 4.93 -9.63 -13.02
N ILE A 160 3.64 -9.34 -12.92
CA ILE A 160 2.66 -10.20 -12.24
C ILE A 160 2.27 -11.37 -13.15
N PRO A 161 2.37 -12.64 -12.68
CA PRO A 161 2.01 -13.79 -13.49
C PRO A 161 0.53 -13.77 -13.89
N LYS A 162 0.23 -14.12 -15.15
CA LYS A 162 -1.13 -14.20 -15.68
C LYS A 162 -1.94 -15.36 -15.10
N LYS A 163 -1.25 -16.43 -14.72
CA LYS A 163 -1.83 -17.60 -14.04
C LYS A 163 -0.95 -17.92 -12.84
N PRO A 164 -1.34 -17.47 -11.65
CA PRO A 164 -0.64 -17.84 -10.43
C PRO A 164 -0.69 -19.36 -10.23
N ASN A 165 0.46 -19.98 -9.98
CA ASN A 165 0.51 -21.40 -9.69
C ASN A 165 0.00 -21.66 -8.27
N GLU A 166 -1.10 -22.38 -8.14
CA GLU A 166 -1.65 -22.83 -6.84
C GLU A 166 -0.87 -24.00 -6.22
N ASN A 167 0.03 -24.63 -6.97
CA ASN A 167 0.78 -25.83 -6.56
C ASN A 167 2.29 -25.56 -6.47
N GLU A 168 2.76 -25.22 -5.28
CA GLU A 168 4.13 -24.81 -4.96
C GLU A 168 5.18 -25.97 -4.90
N LYS A 169 4.84 -27.22 -5.16
CA LYS A 169 5.67 -28.34 -4.69
C LYS A 169 6.76 -28.91 -5.62
N ASP A 170 6.86 -28.50 -6.89
CA ASP A 170 7.74 -29.26 -7.82
C ASP A 170 8.62 -28.44 -8.82
N LYS A 171 8.85 -27.12 -8.65
CA LYS A 171 9.44 -26.32 -9.75
C LYS A 171 10.46 -25.23 -9.40
N ASP A 172 11.36 -25.44 -8.48
CA ASP A 172 12.30 -24.38 -7.99
C ASP A 172 13.16 -23.70 -9.07
N LYS A 173 13.58 -24.42 -10.12
CA LYS A 173 14.45 -23.84 -11.16
C LYS A 173 13.69 -23.10 -12.24
N ASP A 174 12.60 -23.69 -12.73
CA ASP A 174 11.80 -23.10 -13.81
C ASP A 174 11.08 -21.83 -13.30
N GLU A 175 10.58 -21.88 -12.08
CA GLU A 175 9.94 -20.73 -11.43
C GLU A 175 10.91 -19.56 -11.22
N LYS A 176 12.15 -19.83 -10.81
CA LYS A 176 13.17 -18.79 -10.64
C LYS A 176 13.52 -18.11 -11.96
N GLU A 177 13.66 -18.89 -13.04
CA GLU A 177 13.94 -18.34 -14.37
C GLU A 177 12.74 -17.54 -14.90
N GLU A 178 11.50 -18.00 -14.67
CA GLU A 178 10.30 -17.25 -15.02
C GLU A 178 10.20 -15.93 -14.25
N LYS A 179 10.47 -15.93 -12.94
CA LYS A 179 10.52 -14.72 -12.11
C LYS A 179 11.57 -13.72 -12.64
N LYS A 180 12.75 -14.22 -13.00
CA LYS A 180 13.81 -13.42 -13.60
C LYS A 180 13.36 -12.77 -14.90
N GLN A 181 12.80 -13.54 -15.83
CA GLN A 181 12.33 -13.04 -17.12
C GLN A 181 11.21 -12.00 -16.97
N ARG A 182 10.28 -12.21 -16.02
CA ARG A 182 9.25 -11.21 -15.71
C ARG A 182 9.87 -9.92 -15.18
N ALA A 183 10.83 -10.02 -14.27
CA ALA A 183 11.52 -8.86 -13.72
C ALA A 183 12.30 -8.08 -14.80
N GLU A 184 12.98 -8.78 -15.73
CA GLU A 184 13.67 -8.15 -16.85
C GLU A 184 12.71 -7.43 -17.80
N ARG A 185 11.55 -8.04 -18.11
CA ARG A 185 10.51 -7.38 -18.92
C ARG A 185 9.91 -6.16 -18.24
N TYR A 186 9.67 -6.24 -16.94
CA TYR A 186 9.18 -5.12 -16.16
C TYR A 186 10.18 -3.95 -16.16
N LEU A 187 11.46 -4.22 -15.88
CA LEU A 187 12.51 -3.21 -15.92
C LEU A 187 12.58 -2.54 -17.29
N SER A 188 12.58 -3.33 -18.38
CA SER A 188 12.57 -2.79 -19.74
C SER A 188 11.32 -1.96 -20.05
N ALA A 189 10.16 -2.32 -19.48
CA ALA A 189 8.93 -1.53 -19.63
C ALA A 189 8.99 -0.22 -18.82
N MET A 190 9.58 -0.24 -17.64
CA MET A 190 9.78 0.96 -16.82
C MET A 190 10.81 1.93 -17.44
N GLU A 191 11.87 1.40 -18.08
CA GLU A 191 12.83 2.22 -18.83
C GLU A 191 12.15 2.99 -19.97
N LYS A 192 11.16 2.39 -20.65
CA LYS A 192 10.37 3.08 -21.70
C LYS A 192 9.52 4.24 -21.12
N ILE A 193 9.16 4.16 -19.83
CA ILE A 193 8.53 5.31 -19.17
C ILE A 193 9.51 6.47 -19.11
N LEU A 194 10.77 6.20 -18.73
CA LEU A 194 11.79 7.24 -18.66
C LEU A 194 12.20 7.81 -20.05
N ASP A 195 12.08 7.00 -21.10
CA ASP A 195 12.28 7.50 -22.47
C ASP A 195 11.26 8.59 -22.85
N GLN A 196 10.01 8.46 -22.36
CA GLN A 196 8.92 9.40 -22.63
C GLN A 196 8.79 10.49 -21.54
N TYR A 197 9.07 10.14 -20.31
CA TYR A 197 8.94 10.99 -19.12
C TYR A 197 10.26 10.99 -18.32
N PRO A 198 11.35 11.59 -18.85
CA PRO A 198 12.68 11.52 -18.24
C PRO A 198 12.77 12.18 -16.85
N GLU A 199 11.80 13.06 -16.53
CA GLU A 199 11.73 13.73 -15.22
C GLU A 199 10.87 12.95 -14.20
N ASP A 200 10.35 11.77 -14.55
CA ASP A 200 9.52 10.95 -13.65
C ASP A 200 10.34 10.33 -12.53
N ILE A 201 10.28 10.97 -11.37
CA ILE A 201 11.05 10.58 -10.19
C ILE A 201 10.58 9.23 -9.64
N GLU A 202 9.27 8.97 -9.67
CA GLU A 202 8.72 7.72 -9.15
C GLU A 202 9.07 6.53 -10.05
N ALA A 203 9.12 6.71 -11.36
CA ALA A 203 9.61 5.67 -12.27
C ALA A 203 11.08 5.32 -11.96
N LYS A 204 11.94 6.32 -11.73
CA LYS A 204 13.34 6.10 -11.32
C LYS A 204 13.42 5.32 -10.01
N ALA A 205 12.64 5.71 -9.00
CA ALA A 205 12.63 5.06 -7.70
C ALA A 205 12.14 3.60 -7.79
N LEU A 206 11.08 3.35 -8.55
CA LEU A 206 10.56 2.00 -8.77
C LEU A 206 11.52 1.11 -9.57
N ILE A 207 12.26 1.67 -10.54
CA ILE A 207 13.34 0.95 -11.23
C ILE A 207 14.42 0.53 -10.24
N VAL A 208 14.89 1.44 -9.39
CA VAL A 208 15.96 1.15 -8.42
C VAL A 208 15.54 0.04 -7.46
N VAL A 209 14.35 0.12 -6.86
CA VAL A 209 13.88 -0.93 -5.95
C VAL A 209 13.69 -2.26 -6.68
N GLN A 210 13.18 -2.23 -7.92
CA GLN A 210 13.02 -3.44 -8.71
C GLN A 210 14.36 -4.08 -9.11
N MET A 211 15.37 -3.28 -9.46
CA MET A 211 16.72 -3.80 -9.71
C MET A 211 17.29 -4.53 -8.48
N TRP A 212 17.06 -3.97 -7.29
CA TRP A 212 17.47 -4.61 -6.04
C TRP A 212 16.72 -5.93 -5.81
N MET A 213 15.38 -5.93 -5.94
CA MET A 213 14.56 -7.13 -5.76
C MET A 213 14.91 -8.21 -6.80
N ALA A 214 15.04 -7.85 -8.06
CA ALA A 214 15.34 -8.74 -9.17
C ALA A 214 16.73 -9.41 -9.06
N ASN A 215 17.67 -8.77 -8.38
CA ASN A 215 18.99 -9.36 -8.11
C ASN A 215 18.85 -10.67 -7.30
N GLY A 216 17.86 -10.76 -6.41
CA GLY A 216 17.52 -12.00 -5.68
C GLY A 216 17.06 -13.15 -6.60
N TYR A 217 16.52 -12.83 -7.78
CA TYR A 217 16.11 -13.81 -8.80
C TYR A 217 17.20 -14.10 -9.83
N GLY A 218 18.35 -13.41 -9.76
CA GLY A 218 19.50 -13.62 -10.65
C GLY A 218 19.62 -12.59 -11.78
N VAL A 219 18.81 -11.52 -11.77
CA VAL A 219 19.04 -10.35 -12.63
C VAL A 219 20.21 -9.57 -12.05
N LYS A 220 21.32 -9.49 -12.79
CA LYS A 220 22.53 -8.84 -12.29
C LYS A 220 22.42 -7.33 -12.37
N ILE A 221 22.79 -6.63 -11.32
CA ILE A 221 23.04 -5.20 -11.37
C ILE A 221 24.37 -5.00 -12.10
N THR A 222 24.30 -4.61 -13.37
CA THR A 222 25.48 -4.50 -14.24
C THR A 222 26.32 -3.24 -13.96
N SER A 223 25.70 -2.21 -13.39
CA SER A 223 26.38 -0.96 -13.06
C SER A 223 25.80 -0.35 -11.79
N ARG A 224 26.62 -0.27 -10.74
CA ARG A 224 26.27 0.50 -9.53
C ARG A 224 26.21 2.00 -9.80
N TYR A 225 27.04 2.50 -10.72
CA TYR A 225 27.00 3.91 -11.11
C TYR A 225 25.69 4.32 -11.77
N ALA A 226 25.03 3.42 -12.50
CA ALA A 226 23.72 3.69 -13.07
C ALA A 226 22.67 3.82 -11.97
N VAL A 227 22.71 2.96 -10.95
CA VAL A 227 21.83 3.06 -9.77
C VAL A 227 22.07 4.36 -9.01
N ASP A 228 23.36 4.70 -8.75
CA ASP A 228 23.72 5.94 -8.07
C ASP A 228 23.28 7.17 -8.86
N ALA A 229 23.35 7.14 -10.21
CA ALA A 229 22.89 8.24 -11.05
C ALA A 229 21.39 8.48 -10.88
N LEU A 230 20.56 7.41 -10.93
CA LEU A 230 19.11 7.50 -10.71
C LEU A 230 18.81 8.06 -9.31
N LEU A 231 19.48 7.55 -8.28
CA LEU A 231 19.29 8.01 -6.90
C LEU A 231 19.68 9.49 -6.74
N ASN A 232 20.77 9.92 -7.35
CA ASN A 232 21.21 11.33 -7.32
C ASN A 232 20.17 12.25 -7.97
N GLU A 233 19.54 11.83 -9.09
CA GLU A 233 18.48 12.60 -9.72
C GLU A 233 17.23 12.68 -8.83
N ILE A 234 16.85 11.57 -8.19
CA ILE A 234 15.73 11.52 -7.23
C ILE A 234 15.99 12.50 -6.10
N PHE A 235 17.15 12.42 -5.43
CA PHE A 235 17.46 13.24 -4.26
C PHE A 235 17.76 14.70 -4.59
N ALA A 236 18.19 15.00 -5.82
CA ALA A 236 18.32 16.38 -6.29
C ALA A 236 16.95 17.07 -6.41
N LYS A 237 15.90 16.33 -6.76
CA LYS A 237 14.53 16.86 -6.87
C LYS A 237 13.77 16.80 -5.52
N ASN A 238 13.93 15.72 -4.79
CA ASN A 238 13.29 15.52 -3.48
C ASN A 238 14.31 14.90 -2.49
N PRO A 239 15.05 15.72 -1.72
CA PRO A 239 16.05 15.23 -0.78
C PRO A 239 15.47 14.33 0.33
N ALA A 240 14.16 14.42 0.60
CA ALA A 240 13.48 13.60 1.60
C ALA A 240 12.73 12.39 0.97
N HIS A 241 13.00 12.09 -0.30
CA HIS A 241 12.32 10.98 -0.98
C HIS A 241 12.59 9.65 -0.28
N PRO A 242 11.55 8.80 -0.05
CA PRO A 242 11.70 7.53 0.68
C PRO A 242 12.57 6.49 -0.06
N ALA A 243 13.01 6.73 -1.28
CA ALA A 243 14.01 5.89 -1.97
C ALA A 243 15.35 5.77 -1.20
N HIS A 244 15.54 6.53 -0.13
CA HIS A 244 16.65 6.32 0.83
C HIS A 244 16.62 4.93 1.48
N HIS A 245 15.47 4.29 1.58
CA HIS A 245 15.36 2.95 2.15
C HIS A 245 15.93 1.87 1.24
#